data_3a414c86aee554341ba2c9eb394fb6ca
#
_entry.id   3a414c86aee554341ba2c9eb394fb6ca
#
_cell.length_a   1.000
_cell.length_b   1.000
_cell.length_c   1.000
_cell.angle_alpha   90.00
_cell.angle_beta   90.00
_cell.angle_gamma   90.00
#
_symmetry.space_group_name_H-M   'P 1'
#
loop_
_entity.id
_entity.type
_entity.pdbx_description
1 polymer ?
#
loop_
_entity_poly.entity_id
_entity_poly.type
_entity_poly.pdbx_seq_one_letter_code
_entity_poly.pdbx_strand_id
1 'polypeptide(L)'
;MADFFPSPGIDPPSPTLSARLRELADFLAAPAAGRLTEEQRALSLGIARRLVEDAARELSADIDVGALWRDWLESGLPTAPRLAAACFARAEEHRWREHSARRIAAPVVVPVDGDEPPAPQAIDTTPEADRAYLALRIADRRRADGRGSPRIALEDVEPELLRALLLDIAAWRMVQAGKDGQLAAGLGEAVRKVVEYRAAILGIDVAARQYLTALGEGTAIKEAAASAIDRHDWLALVALAAAASRRSFADMALALTSAEAAALPALLAPLSLDRASLAPLEASLAALPSRTVETRG
;
A
#
# COMPACT_ATOMS: atom_id res chain seq x y z
N MET A 1 -33.90 63.31 5.96
CA MET A 1 -32.60 62.79 6.38
C MET A 1 -32.80 61.33 6.71
N ALA A 2 -32.43 60.44 5.80
CA ALA A 2 -32.55 59.00 6.02
C ALA A 2 -31.13 58.50 6.36
N ASP A 3 -30.97 58.02 7.59
CA ASP A 3 -29.74 57.44 8.09
C ASP A 3 -29.49 56.11 7.38
N PHE A 4 -28.47 56.09 6.52
CA PHE A 4 -27.90 54.91 5.93
C PHE A 4 -27.01 54.22 6.98
N PHE A 5 -27.54 53.19 7.64
CA PHE A 5 -26.71 52.25 8.39
C PHE A 5 -25.90 51.40 7.38
N PRO A 6 -24.56 51.40 7.44
CA PRO A 6 -23.78 50.50 6.65
C PRO A 6 -24.03 49.06 7.17
N SER A 7 -24.51 48.18 6.29
CA SER A 7 -24.54 46.73 6.56
C SER A 7 -23.13 46.25 6.93
N PRO A 8 -22.96 45.47 8.00
CA PRO A 8 -21.67 44.89 8.31
C PRO A 8 -21.21 44.05 7.10
N GLY A 9 -20.12 44.50 6.48
CA GLY A 9 -19.49 43.77 5.40
C GLY A 9 -19.09 42.38 5.89
N ILE A 10 -19.65 41.34 5.29
CA ILE A 10 -19.20 39.99 5.51
C ILE A 10 -17.83 39.92 4.82
N ASP A 11 -16.76 39.95 5.61
CA ASP A 11 -15.43 39.72 5.08
C ASP A 11 -15.39 38.40 4.31
N PRO A 12 -14.85 38.36 3.09
CA PRO A 12 -14.75 37.11 2.34
C PRO A 12 -13.96 36.09 3.16
N PRO A 13 -14.44 34.83 3.26
CA PRO A 13 -13.78 33.83 4.06
C PRO A 13 -12.33 33.64 3.57
N SER A 14 -11.40 33.47 4.51
CA SER A 14 -10.00 33.27 4.16
C SER A 14 -9.84 32.07 3.21
N PRO A 15 -8.86 32.07 2.29
CA PRO A 15 -8.64 30.98 1.35
C PRO A 15 -8.53 29.59 2.04
N THR A 16 -7.93 29.55 3.22
CA THR A 16 -7.81 28.34 4.04
C THR A 16 -9.15 27.87 4.61
N LEU A 17 -10.03 28.81 5.03
CA LEU A 17 -11.38 28.47 5.48
C LEU A 17 -12.24 27.97 4.32
N SER A 18 -12.15 28.60 3.15
CA SER A 18 -12.86 28.16 1.95
C SER A 18 -12.43 26.76 1.49
N ALA A 19 -11.15 26.45 1.59
CA ALA A 19 -10.63 25.11 1.29
C ALA A 19 -11.18 24.06 2.26
N ARG A 20 -11.17 24.36 3.57
CA ARG A 20 -11.72 23.46 4.60
C ARG A 20 -13.22 23.23 4.47
N LEU A 21 -13.97 24.28 4.13
CA LEU A 21 -15.42 24.16 3.91
C LEU A 21 -15.72 23.32 2.67
N ARG A 22 -14.91 23.42 1.63
CA ARG A 22 -15.04 22.59 0.42
C ARG A 22 -14.74 21.14 0.73
N GLU A 23 -13.63 20.85 1.43
CA GLU A 23 -13.30 19.50 1.88
C GLU A 23 -14.41 18.89 2.76
N LEU A 24 -14.98 19.69 3.68
CA LEU A 24 -16.11 19.26 4.50
C LEU A 24 -17.35 18.99 3.65
N ALA A 25 -17.64 19.85 2.69
CA ALA A 25 -18.78 19.65 1.79
C ALA A 25 -18.63 18.40 0.95
N ASP A 26 -17.44 18.13 0.40
CA ASP A 26 -17.12 16.93 -0.36
C ASP A 26 -17.24 15.68 0.53
N PHE A 27 -16.74 15.76 1.78
CA PHE A 27 -16.89 14.69 2.77
C PHE A 27 -18.35 14.41 3.11
N LEU A 28 -19.19 15.44 3.30
CA LEU A 28 -20.60 15.28 3.62
C LEU A 28 -21.42 14.78 2.41
N ALA A 29 -21.03 15.16 1.21
CA ALA A 29 -21.68 14.72 -0.03
C ALA A 29 -21.33 13.28 -0.41
N ALA A 30 -20.18 12.76 0.04
CA ALA A 30 -19.78 11.40 -0.25
C ALA A 30 -20.70 10.38 0.44
N PRO A 31 -21.15 9.30 -0.26
CA PRO A 31 -21.88 8.23 0.37
C PRO A 31 -21.09 7.62 1.55
N ALA A 32 -21.77 7.19 2.61
CA ALA A 32 -21.11 6.61 3.78
C ALA A 32 -20.21 5.40 3.41
N ALA A 33 -20.67 4.59 2.47
CA ALA A 33 -19.93 3.43 1.95
C ALA A 33 -18.63 3.79 1.20
N GLY A 34 -18.54 5.01 0.65
CA GLY A 34 -17.33 5.50 -0.03
C GLY A 34 -16.36 6.25 0.87
N ARG A 35 -16.65 6.40 2.16
CA ARG A 35 -15.79 7.15 3.08
C ARG A 35 -14.69 6.27 3.66
N LEU A 36 -13.47 6.79 3.65
CA LEU A 36 -12.36 6.15 4.36
C LEU A 36 -12.59 6.21 5.87
N THR A 37 -12.26 5.13 6.57
CA THR A 37 -12.21 5.14 8.04
C THR A 37 -11.02 5.98 8.53
N GLU A 38 -11.06 6.40 9.80
CA GLU A 38 -9.93 7.11 10.43
C GLU A 38 -8.64 6.27 10.39
N GLU A 39 -8.76 4.96 10.58
CA GLU A 39 -7.64 4.04 10.49
C GLU A 39 -7.02 4.02 9.09
N GLN A 40 -7.86 3.92 8.05
CA GLN A 40 -7.40 3.94 6.64
C GLN A 40 -6.70 5.26 6.31
N ARG A 41 -7.26 6.38 6.76
CA ARG A 41 -6.65 7.71 6.55
C ARG A 41 -5.32 7.83 7.28
N ALA A 42 -5.27 7.47 8.56
CA ALA A 42 -4.06 7.56 9.37
C ALA A 42 -2.93 6.68 8.84
N LEU A 43 -3.24 5.43 8.44
CA LEU A 43 -2.27 4.52 7.85
C LEU A 43 -1.76 5.04 6.50
N SER A 44 -2.65 5.44 5.60
CA SER A 44 -2.26 5.95 4.27
C SER A 44 -1.39 7.21 4.38
N LEU A 45 -1.75 8.14 5.26
CA LEU A 45 -0.98 9.35 5.52
C LEU A 45 0.38 9.04 6.15
N GLY A 46 0.43 8.10 7.09
CA GLY A 46 1.68 7.63 7.69
C GLY A 46 2.62 6.96 6.69
N ILE A 47 2.06 6.19 5.74
CA ILE A 47 2.83 5.58 4.65
C ILE A 47 3.36 6.66 3.69
N ALA A 48 2.51 7.62 3.30
CA ALA A 48 2.91 8.73 2.44
C ALA A 48 4.06 9.54 3.05
N ARG A 49 3.95 9.88 4.33
CA ARG A 49 5.00 10.60 5.06
C ARG A 49 6.32 9.83 5.04
N ARG A 50 6.31 8.54 5.36
CA ARG A 50 7.52 7.70 5.33
C ARG A 50 8.14 7.61 3.95
N LEU A 51 7.31 7.51 2.90
CA LEU A 51 7.81 7.50 1.52
C LEU A 51 8.49 8.82 1.16
N VAL A 52 7.92 9.96 1.54
CA VAL A 52 8.52 11.29 1.35
C VAL A 52 9.83 11.41 2.14
N GLU A 53 9.85 10.93 3.39
CA GLU A 53 11.06 10.91 4.22
C GLU A 53 12.18 10.07 3.60
N ASP A 54 11.86 8.90 3.08
CA ASP A 54 12.82 8.01 2.43
C ASP A 54 13.34 8.63 1.13
N ALA A 55 12.45 9.18 0.29
CA ALA A 55 12.83 9.86 -0.94
C ALA A 55 13.71 11.11 -0.69
N ALA A 56 13.37 11.91 0.32
CA ALA A 56 14.15 13.10 0.66
C ALA A 56 15.55 12.74 1.15
N ARG A 57 15.70 11.69 1.97
CA ARG A 57 17.02 11.23 2.44
C ARG A 57 17.93 10.75 1.30
N GLU A 58 17.34 10.15 0.26
CA GLU A 58 18.11 9.71 -0.92
C GLU A 58 18.61 10.92 -1.75
N LEU A 59 17.91 12.04 -1.73
CA LEU A 59 18.33 13.23 -2.45
C LEU A 59 19.42 14.01 -1.69
N SER A 60 19.19 14.30 -0.42
CA SER A 60 20.14 15.00 0.43
C SER A 60 19.77 14.87 1.91
N ALA A 61 20.80 14.69 2.75
CA ALA A 61 20.64 14.70 4.20
C ALA A 61 20.24 16.07 4.78
N ASP A 62 20.43 17.15 4.00
CA ASP A 62 20.16 18.54 4.43
C ASP A 62 18.70 18.97 4.23
N ILE A 63 17.84 18.08 3.71
CA ILE A 63 16.43 18.36 3.54
C ILE A 63 15.71 18.24 4.88
N ASP A 64 15.14 19.34 5.37
CA ASP A 64 14.25 19.33 6.52
C ASP A 64 12.89 18.70 6.12
N VAL A 65 12.80 17.39 6.32
CA VAL A 65 11.58 16.62 6.00
C VAL A 65 10.39 17.10 6.81
N GLY A 66 10.60 17.58 8.03
CA GLY A 66 9.52 18.11 8.87
C GLY A 66 8.90 19.37 8.29
N ALA A 67 9.74 20.30 7.80
CA ALA A 67 9.29 21.51 7.12
C ALA A 67 8.62 21.16 5.77
N LEU A 68 9.26 20.34 4.94
CA LEU A 68 8.71 19.86 3.68
C LEU A 68 7.30 19.27 3.85
N TRP A 69 7.14 18.35 4.82
CA TRP A 69 5.86 17.69 5.06
C TRP A 69 4.78 18.67 5.52
N ARG A 70 5.12 19.63 6.38
CA ARG A 70 4.20 20.66 6.85
C ARG A 70 3.72 21.55 5.69
N ASP A 71 4.66 22.06 4.87
CA ASP A 71 4.34 22.89 3.72
C ASP A 71 3.44 22.18 2.72
N TRP A 72 3.66 20.87 2.51
CA TRP A 72 2.85 20.07 1.61
C TRP A 72 1.46 19.73 2.18
N LEU A 73 1.33 19.59 3.50
CA LEU A 73 0.01 19.46 4.10
C LEU A 73 -0.81 20.74 4.00
N GLU A 74 -0.16 21.90 4.00
CA GLU A 74 -0.83 23.21 3.89
C GLU A 74 -1.17 23.56 2.44
N SER A 75 -0.27 23.28 1.50
CA SER A 75 -0.43 23.65 0.08
C SER A 75 -1.03 22.56 -0.81
N GLY A 76 -1.11 21.33 -0.33
CA GLY A 76 -1.44 20.12 -1.08
C GLY A 76 -0.20 19.33 -1.48
N LEU A 77 -0.31 17.99 -1.41
CA LEU A 77 0.76 17.09 -1.84
C LEU A 77 0.85 17.09 -3.37
N PRO A 78 2.04 17.31 -3.94
CA PRO A 78 2.26 17.07 -5.36
C PRO A 78 1.98 15.59 -5.70
N THR A 79 1.65 15.29 -6.95
CA THR A 79 1.35 13.91 -7.40
C THR A 79 0.27 13.18 -6.57
N ALA A 80 -0.54 13.93 -5.79
CA ALA A 80 -1.46 13.42 -4.78
C ALA A 80 -2.33 12.21 -5.22
N PRO A 81 -2.97 12.19 -6.41
CA PRO A 81 -3.84 11.06 -6.76
C PRO A 81 -3.08 9.74 -6.89
N ARG A 82 -1.89 9.74 -7.53
CA ARG A 82 -1.07 8.53 -7.74
C ARG A 82 -0.44 8.06 -6.42
N LEU A 83 0.08 9.03 -5.63
CA LEU A 83 0.63 8.78 -4.31
C LEU A 83 -0.43 8.22 -3.37
N ALA A 84 -1.63 8.80 -3.36
CA ALA A 84 -2.75 8.34 -2.54
C ALA A 84 -3.16 6.90 -2.89
N ALA A 85 -3.25 6.57 -4.20
CA ALA A 85 -3.59 5.22 -4.65
C ALA A 85 -2.56 4.18 -4.16
N ALA A 86 -1.26 4.45 -4.30
CA ALA A 86 -0.19 3.56 -3.83
C ALA A 86 -0.21 3.39 -2.30
N CYS A 87 -0.37 4.49 -1.56
CA CYS A 87 -0.43 4.46 -0.10
C CYS A 87 -1.67 3.74 0.42
N PHE A 88 -2.82 3.93 -0.22
CA PHE A 88 -4.06 3.25 0.13
C PHE A 88 -3.96 1.74 -0.13
N ALA A 89 -3.45 1.33 -1.28
CA ALA A 89 -3.24 -0.09 -1.59
C ALA A 89 -2.36 -0.77 -0.53
N ARG A 90 -1.27 -0.11 -0.13
CA ARG A 90 -0.37 -0.63 0.91
C ARG A 90 -1.00 -0.64 2.29
N ALA A 91 -1.83 0.36 2.62
CA ALA A 91 -2.55 0.41 3.89
C ALA A 91 -3.56 -0.74 4.00
N GLU A 92 -4.36 -0.98 2.97
CA GLU A 92 -5.36 -2.06 2.95
C GLU A 92 -4.70 -3.45 3.01
N GLU A 93 -3.62 -3.67 2.27
CA GLU A 93 -2.83 -4.89 2.38
C GLU A 93 -2.32 -5.12 3.81
N HIS A 94 -1.76 -4.08 4.45
CA HIS A 94 -1.25 -4.17 5.81
C HIS A 94 -2.37 -4.51 6.80
N ARG A 95 -3.50 -3.80 6.75
CA ARG A 95 -4.68 -4.04 7.59
C ARG A 95 -5.15 -5.48 7.47
N TRP A 96 -5.27 -5.99 6.25
CA TRP A 96 -5.68 -7.36 6.01
C TRP A 96 -4.71 -8.37 6.65
N ARG A 97 -3.42 -8.22 6.38
CA ARG A 97 -2.39 -9.13 6.91
C ARG A 97 -2.31 -9.09 8.45
N GLU A 98 -2.37 -7.90 9.02
CA GLU A 98 -2.35 -7.72 10.48
C GLU A 98 -3.60 -8.29 11.14
N HIS A 99 -4.78 -8.04 10.57
CA HIS A 99 -6.02 -8.58 11.09
C HIS A 99 -6.04 -10.11 11.01
N SER A 100 -5.59 -10.68 9.90
CA SER A 100 -5.45 -12.13 9.74
C SER A 100 -4.50 -12.73 10.77
N ALA A 101 -3.33 -12.12 10.98
CA ALA A 101 -2.34 -12.59 11.95
C ALA A 101 -2.88 -12.57 13.39
N ARG A 102 -3.61 -11.52 13.77
CA ARG A 102 -4.25 -11.43 15.11
C ARG A 102 -5.27 -12.54 15.35
N ARG A 103 -6.03 -12.93 14.33
CA ARG A 103 -7.02 -14.01 14.43
C ARG A 103 -6.38 -15.37 14.62
N ILE A 104 -5.28 -15.63 13.92
CA ILE A 104 -4.53 -16.89 14.06
C ILE A 104 -3.88 -16.98 15.45
N ALA A 105 -3.38 -15.86 15.98
CA ALA A 105 -2.76 -15.79 17.29
C ALA A 105 -3.77 -15.83 18.46
N ALA A 106 -5.07 -15.64 18.20
CA ALA A 106 -6.08 -15.73 19.25
C ALA A 106 -6.16 -17.19 19.75
N PRO A 107 -6.13 -17.43 21.07
CA PRO A 107 -6.22 -18.79 21.61
C PRO A 107 -7.54 -19.39 21.18
N VAL A 108 -7.48 -20.43 20.36
CA VAL A 108 -8.63 -21.29 20.08
C VAL A 108 -8.91 -22.04 21.37
N VAL A 109 -10.07 -21.82 21.98
CA VAL A 109 -10.59 -22.69 23.02
C VAL A 109 -10.91 -24.00 22.33
N VAL A 110 -9.93 -24.91 22.30
CA VAL A 110 -10.10 -26.23 21.73
C VAL A 110 -11.02 -27.00 22.67
N PRO A 111 -12.15 -27.53 22.20
CA PRO A 111 -12.84 -28.61 22.94
C PRO A 111 -11.84 -29.77 23.05
N VAL A 112 -11.70 -30.31 24.25
CA VAL A 112 -10.83 -31.46 24.53
C VAL A 112 -11.50 -32.71 23.99
N ASP A 113 -11.43 -32.90 22.68
CA ASP A 113 -11.69 -34.19 22.05
C ASP A 113 -10.60 -34.43 20.99
N GLY A 114 -9.84 -35.46 21.29
CA GLY A 114 -8.49 -35.72 20.83
C GLY A 114 -8.29 -36.20 19.40
N ASP A 115 -8.51 -35.39 18.40
CA ASP A 115 -7.89 -35.62 17.11
C ASP A 115 -6.84 -34.49 16.88
N GLU A 116 -5.58 -34.90 17.00
CA GLU A 116 -4.44 -34.03 16.66
C GLU A 116 -4.56 -33.64 15.17
N PRO A 117 -4.61 -32.33 14.87
CA PRO A 117 -4.72 -31.90 13.48
C PRO A 117 -3.56 -32.48 12.67
N PRO A 118 -3.79 -32.99 11.46
CA PRO A 118 -2.73 -33.56 10.63
C PRO A 118 -1.62 -32.54 10.46
N ALA A 119 -0.39 -32.98 10.68
CA ALA A 119 0.81 -32.15 10.50
C ALA A 119 0.78 -31.53 9.09
N PRO A 120 1.10 -30.23 8.96
CA PRO A 120 1.09 -29.58 7.66
C PRO A 120 2.02 -30.33 6.72
N GLN A 121 1.48 -30.85 5.62
CA GLN A 121 2.26 -31.55 4.63
C GLN A 121 3.30 -30.59 4.04
N ALA A 122 4.59 -30.95 4.12
CA ALA A 122 5.65 -30.23 3.46
C ALA A 122 5.42 -30.35 1.93
N ILE A 123 5.30 -29.23 1.26
CA ILE A 123 5.30 -29.23 -0.20
C ILE A 123 6.73 -29.56 -0.62
N ASP A 124 6.91 -30.55 -1.50
CA ASP A 124 8.19 -30.80 -2.15
C ASP A 124 8.53 -29.63 -3.09
N THR A 125 9.12 -28.59 -2.53
CA THR A 125 9.58 -27.42 -3.27
C THR A 125 10.99 -27.67 -3.77
N THR A 126 11.28 -27.18 -4.98
CA THR A 126 12.66 -27.23 -5.49
C THR A 126 13.53 -26.23 -4.74
N PRO A 127 14.85 -26.47 -4.57
CA PRO A 127 15.76 -25.51 -3.95
C PRO A 127 15.77 -24.13 -4.63
N GLU A 128 15.34 -24.06 -5.89
CA GLU A 128 15.19 -22.83 -6.65
C GLU A 128 13.93 -22.06 -6.22
N ALA A 129 12.82 -22.75 -6.06
CA ALA A 129 11.57 -22.18 -5.55
C ALA A 129 11.74 -21.65 -4.12
N ASP A 130 12.46 -22.37 -3.26
CA ASP A 130 12.76 -21.93 -1.90
C ASP A 130 13.60 -20.66 -1.87
N ARG A 131 14.62 -20.56 -2.74
CA ARG A 131 15.44 -19.35 -2.86
C ARG A 131 14.63 -18.16 -3.39
N ALA A 132 13.76 -18.39 -4.37
CA ALA A 132 12.91 -17.36 -4.92
C ALA A 132 11.86 -16.89 -3.89
N TYR A 133 11.28 -17.80 -3.11
CA TYR A 133 10.40 -17.46 -2.01
C TYR A 133 11.13 -16.68 -0.91
N LEU A 134 12.37 -17.05 -0.57
CA LEU A 134 13.17 -16.27 0.39
C LEU A 134 13.44 -14.85 -0.14
N ALA A 135 13.76 -14.70 -1.43
CA ALA A 135 13.93 -13.39 -2.05
C ALA A 135 12.65 -12.54 -1.96
N LEU A 136 11.49 -13.15 -2.18
CA LEU A 136 10.18 -12.51 -2.00
C LEU A 136 9.99 -12.05 -0.54
N ARG A 137 10.31 -12.89 0.43
CA ARG A 137 10.27 -12.55 1.86
C ARG A 137 11.20 -11.40 2.22
N ILE A 138 12.39 -11.34 1.62
CA ILE A 138 13.34 -10.24 1.82
C ILE A 138 12.79 -8.94 1.23
N ALA A 139 12.21 -8.97 0.02
CA ALA A 139 11.56 -7.82 -0.59
C ALA A 139 10.40 -7.31 0.28
N ASP A 140 9.53 -8.21 0.75
CA ASP A 140 8.41 -7.85 1.64
C ASP A 140 8.89 -7.23 2.97
N ARG A 141 9.98 -7.73 3.56
CA ARG A 141 10.51 -7.17 4.80
C ARG A 141 10.92 -5.71 4.68
N ARG A 142 11.35 -5.25 3.51
CA ARG A 142 11.67 -3.84 3.25
C ARG A 142 10.44 -2.95 3.23
N ARG A 143 9.24 -3.53 3.17
CA ARG A 143 7.94 -2.84 3.15
C ARG A 143 7.38 -2.60 4.56
N ALA A 144 8.21 -2.81 5.58
CA ALA A 144 7.96 -2.43 6.96
C ALA A 144 9.19 -1.70 7.54
N ASP A 145 8.97 -0.78 8.47
CA ASP A 145 10.05 -0.18 9.23
C ASP A 145 10.53 -1.10 10.36
N GLY A 146 11.56 -0.68 11.11
CA GLY A 146 12.12 -1.45 12.23
C GLY A 146 11.12 -1.74 13.36
N ARG A 147 9.97 -1.07 13.39
CA ARG A 147 8.87 -1.26 14.36
C ARG A 147 7.69 -2.05 13.78
N GLY A 148 7.80 -2.50 12.54
CA GLY A 148 6.73 -3.22 11.86
C GLY A 148 5.68 -2.33 11.21
N SER A 149 5.82 -0.99 11.24
CA SER A 149 4.86 -0.11 10.59
C SER A 149 4.99 -0.18 9.07
N PRO A 150 3.87 -0.15 8.33
CA PRO A 150 3.90 -0.31 6.88
C PRO A 150 4.58 0.89 6.18
N ARG A 151 5.35 0.59 5.15
CA ARG A 151 5.92 1.57 4.22
C ARG A 151 5.90 1.03 2.80
N ILE A 152 6.13 1.89 1.83
CA ILE A 152 6.42 1.50 0.44
C ILE A 152 7.93 1.62 0.29
N ALA A 153 8.61 0.54 -0.11
CA ALA A 153 10.02 0.60 -0.45
C ALA A 153 10.19 1.37 -1.76
N LEU A 154 11.25 2.18 -1.88
CA LEU A 154 11.44 3.05 -3.05
C LEU A 154 11.55 2.26 -4.37
N GLU A 155 12.11 1.05 -4.31
CA GLU A 155 12.19 0.11 -5.43
C GLU A 155 10.85 -0.49 -5.86
N ASP A 156 9.80 -0.36 -5.02
CA ASP A 156 8.44 -0.82 -5.32
C ASP A 156 7.55 0.32 -5.84
N VAL A 157 8.06 1.56 -5.82
CA VAL A 157 7.36 2.71 -6.38
C VAL A 157 7.49 2.69 -7.90
N GLU A 158 6.37 2.91 -8.61
CA GLU A 158 6.41 3.07 -10.05
C GLU A 158 7.47 4.13 -10.45
N PRO A 159 8.36 3.86 -11.41
CA PRO A 159 9.50 4.73 -11.73
C PRO A 159 9.11 6.18 -12.04
N GLU A 160 7.99 6.38 -12.74
CA GLU A 160 7.49 7.71 -13.07
C GLU A 160 6.96 8.47 -11.85
N LEU A 161 6.32 7.75 -10.91
CA LEU A 161 5.87 8.33 -9.65
C LEU A 161 7.07 8.68 -8.76
N LEU A 162 8.06 7.79 -8.65
CA LEU A 162 9.28 8.04 -7.90
C LEU A 162 10.02 9.27 -8.44
N ARG A 163 10.20 9.34 -9.76
CA ARG A 163 10.86 10.46 -10.42
C ARG A 163 10.11 11.77 -10.15
N ALA A 164 8.79 11.78 -10.31
CA ALA A 164 7.98 12.96 -10.05
C ALA A 164 8.11 13.41 -8.58
N LEU A 165 8.00 12.48 -7.63
CA LEU A 165 8.15 12.76 -6.21
C LEU A 165 9.53 13.37 -5.88
N LEU A 166 10.61 12.79 -6.42
CA LEU A 166 11.97 13.31 -6.22
C LEU A 166 12.15 14.71 -6.81
N LEU A 167 11.56 14.98 -7.99
CA LEU A 167 11.60 16.32 -8.60
C LEU A 167 10.81 17.34 -7.79
N ASP A 168 9.67 16.96 -7.23
CA ASP A 168 8.86 17.84 -6.38
C ASP A 168 9.60 18.19 -5.07
N ILE A 169 10.30 17.22 -4.47
CA ILE A 169 11.17 17.45 -3.29
C ILE A 169 12.34 18.36 -3.66
N ALA A 170 12.99 18.13 -4.81
CA ALA A 170 14.08 18.97 -5.29
C ALA A 170 13.61 20.41 -5.56
N ALA A 171 12.45 20.58 -6.17
CA ALA A 171 11.83 21.88 -6.43
C ALA A 171 11.53 22.63 -5.11
N TRP A 172 10.98 21.95 -4.12
CA TRP A 172 10.76 22.52 -2.79
C TRP A 172 12.09 22.98 -2.16
N ARG A 173 13.13 22.15 -2.22
CA ARG A 173 14.45 22.49 -1.67
C ARG A 173 15.07 23.71 -2.38
N MET A 174 14.88 23.84 -3.69
CA MET A 174 15.32 25.01 -4.47
C MET A 174 14.61 26.29 -4.04
N VAL A 175 13.33 26.23 -3.74
CA VAL A 175 12.58 27.39 -3.22
C VAL A 175 13.16 27.85 -1.87
N GLN A 176 13.50 26.90 -0.99
CA GLN A 176 14.08 27.22 0.33
C GLN A 176 15.50 27.79 0.24
N ALA A 177 16.31 27.30 -0.69
CA ALA A 177 17.71 27.72 -0.83
C ALA A 177 17.93 29.00 -1.68
N GLY A 178 16.86 29.47 -2.36
CA GLY A 178 16.98 30.54 -3.34
C GLY A 178 17.54 30.05 -4.69
N LYS A 179 17.84 31.00 -5.60
CA LYS A 179 18.29 30.67 -6.97
C LYS A 179 19.79 30.30 -6.98
N ASP A 180 20.11 29.09 -6.56
CA ASP A 180 21.46 28.51 -6.64
C ASP A 180 21.52 27.47 -7.78
N GLY A 181 22.22 27.88 -8.88
CA GLY A 181 22.37 27.01 -10.06
C GLY A 181 23.22 25.76 -9.80
N GLN A 182 24.16 25.81 -8.87
CA GLN A 182 25.00 24.67 -8.52
C GLN A 182 24.18 23.63 -7.73
N LEU A 183 23.38 24.10 -6.78
CA LEU A 183 22.44 23.23 -6.04
C LEU A 183 21.44 22.58 -6.99
N ALA A 184 20.88 23.34 -7.95
CA ALA A 184 19.95 22.80 -8.94
C ALA A 184 20.56 21.66 -9.77
N ALA A 185 21.80 21.84 -10.27
CA ALA A 185 22.51 20.81 -11.01
C ALA A 185 22.79 19.58 -10.14
N GLY A 186 23.21 19.79 -8.89
CA GLY A 186 23.45 18.71 -7.92
C GLY A 186 22.20 17.88 -7.61
N LEU A 187 21.06 18.53 -7.36
CA LEU A 187 19.78 17.86 -7.12
C LEU A 187 19.30 17.10 -8.35
N GLY A 188 19.42 17.68 -9.56
CA GLY A 188 19.07 17.00 -10.81
C GLY A 188 19.89 15.73 -11.05
N GLU A 189 21.19 15.76 -10.73
CA GLU A 189 22.07 14.59 -10.78
C GLU A 189 21.67 13.53 -9.73
N ALA A 190 21.36 13.97 -8.49
CA ALA A 190 20.91 13.09 -7.43
C ALA A 190 19.61 12.37 -7.81
N VAL A 191 18.62 13.06 -8.38
CA VAL A 191 17.37 12.46 -8.88
C VAL A 191 17.67 11.35 -9.88
N ARG A 192 18.53 11.59 -10.89
CA ARG A 192 18.87 10.56 -11.88
C ARG A 192 19.49 9.34 -11.23
N LYS A 193 20.50 9.55 -10.37
CA LYS A 193 21.19 8.46 -9.66
C LYS A 193 20.25 7.64 -8.80
N VAL A 194 19.34 8.27 -8.06
CA VAL A 194 18.37 7.56 -7.22
C VAL A 194 17.44 6.70 -8.08
N VAL A 195 16.89 7.26 -9.16
CA VAL A 195 15.99 6.50 -10.05
C VAL A 195 16.72 5.31 -10.67
N GLU A 196 17.93 5.51 -11.20
CA GLU A 196 18.75 4.44 -11.80
C GLU A 196 19.11 3.35 -10.76
N TYR A 197 19.57 3.77 -9.57
CA TYR A 197 19.94 2.86 -8.50
C TYR A 197 18.75 2.01 -8.02
N ARG A 198 17.59 2.66 -7.83
CA ARG A 198 16.39 1.96 -7.36
C ARG A 198 15.80 1.01 -8.40
N ALA A 199 15.88 1.35 -9.68
CA ALA A 199 15.50 0.46 -10.76
C ALA A 199 16.35 -0.84 -10.84
N ALA A 200 17.57 -0.82 -10.31
CA ALA A 200 18.46 -1.98 -10.25
C ALA A 200 18.22 -2.89 -9.05
N ILE A 201 17.47 -2.43 -8.03
CA ILE A 201 17.15 -3.23 -6.84
C ILE A 201 15.96 -4.14 -7.12
N LEU A 202 16.02 -5.35 -6.61
CA LEU A 202 14.93 -6.31 -6.71
C LEU A 202 13.76 -5.88 -5.85
N GLY A 203 12.73 -5.29 -6.46
CA GLY A 203 11.46 -4.97 -5.83
C GLY A 203 10.52 -6.18 -5.72
N ILE A 204 9.40 -5.99 -5.00
CA ILE A 204 8.44 -7.08 -4.72
C ILE A 204 7.84 -7.68 -5.98
N ASP A 205 7.58 -6.86 -7.03
CA ASP A 205 7.01 -7.35 -8.29
C ASP A 205 7.96 -8.26 -9.05
N VAL A 206 9.26 -7.95 -9.02
CA VAL A 206 10.27 -8.79 -9.66
C VAL A 206 10.45 -10.08 -8.88
N ALA A 207 10.50 -10.00 -7.55
CA ALA A 207 10.59 -11.17 -6.67
C ALA A 207 9.37 -12.10 -6.84
N ALA A 208 8.16 -11.53 -6.97
CA ALA A 208 6.94 -12.30 -7.23
C ALA A 208 7.01 -13.06 -8.56
N ARG A 209 7.47 -12.42 -9.63
CA ARG A 209 7.64 -13.07 -10.93
C ARG A 209 8.71 -14.17 -10.87
N GLN A 210 9.82 -13.94 -10.18
CA GLN A 210 10.86 -14.95 -10.00
C GLN A 210 10.33 -16.16 -9.22
N TYR A 211 9.53 -15.93 -8.18
CA TYR A 211 8.92 -17.03 -7.42
C TYR A 211 7.96 -17.85 -8.30
N LEU A 212 7.06 -17.20 -9.05
CA LEU A 212 6.18 -17.89 -9.99
C LEU A 212 6.98 -18.71 -11.02
N THR A 213 8.04 -18.12 -11.59
CA THR A 213 8.88 -18.79 -12.59
C THR A 213 9.61 -20.01 -12.00
N ALA A 214 10.11 -19.91 -10.77
CA ALA A 214 10.81 -20.99 -10.09
C ALA A 214 9.91 -22.17 -9.69
N LEU A 215 8.62 -21.94 -9.49
CA LEU A 215 7.62 -23.00 -9.31
C LEU A 215 7.34 -23.77 -10.61
N GLY A 216 7.62 -23.17 -11.77
CA GLY A 216 7.32 -23.76 -13.08
C GLY A 216 5.87 -23.53 -13.52
N GLU A 217 5.20 -24.57 -14.01
CA GLU A 217 3.88 -24.46 -14.61
C GLU A 217 2.88 -25.46 -13.99
N GLY A 218 1.59 -25.14 -14.13
CA GLY A 218 0.49 -26.07 -13.87
C GLY A 218 0.29 -26.40 -12.40
N THR A 219 0.47 -27.68 -12.04
CA THR A 219 0.09 -28.23 -10.73
C THR A 219 0.89 -27.61 -9.59
N ALA A 220 2.18 -27.35 -9.76
CA ALA A 220 3.02 -26.78 -8.70
C ALA A 220 2.55 -25.37 -8.27
N ILE A 221 2.14 -24.53 -9.22
CA ILE A 221 1.57 -23.21 -8.91
C ILE A 221 0.25 -23.35 -8.14
N LYS A 222 -0.64 -24.25 -8.58
CA LYS A 222 -1.91 -24.51 -7.91
C LYS A 222 -1.69 -24.98 -6.47
N GLU A 223 -0.77 -25.95 -6.26
CA GLU A 223 -0.45 -26.48 -4.94
C GLU A 223 0.18 -25.44 -4.04
N ALA A 224 1.13 -24.65 -4.55
CA ALA A 224 1.74 -23.54 -3.80
C ALA A 224 0.71 -22.48 -3.39
N ALA A 225 -0.22 -22.13 -4.28
CA ALA A 225 -1.28 -21.17 -3.99
C ALA A 225 -2.30 -21.71 -2.99
N ALA A 226 -2.73 -22.97 -3.11
CA ALA A 226 -3.61 -23.62 -2.15
C ALA A 226 -2.97 -23.68 -0.76
N SER A 227 -1.71 -24.11 -0.68
CA SER A 227 -0.94 -24.15 0.56
C SER A 227 -0.72 -22.75 1.17
N ALA A 228 -0.55 -21.73 0.34
CA ALA A 228 -0.45 -20.35 0.82
C ALA A 228 -1.75 -19.91 1.52
N ILE A 229 -2.91 -20.29 0.97
CA ILE A 229 -4.21 -20.01 1.58
C ILE A 229 -4.37 -20.77 2.90
N ASP A 230 -4.07 -22.07 2.93
CA ASP A 230 -4.20 -22.92 4.11
C ASP A 230 -3.32 -22.45 5.27
N ARG A 231 -2.12 -21.98 4.95
CA ARG A 231 -1.15 -21.42 5.93
C ARG A 231 -1.33 -19.94 6.21
N HIS A 232 -2.30 -19.29 5.58
CA HIS A 232 -2.53 -17.84 5.67
C HIS A 232 -1.28 -17.04 5.25
N ASP A 233 -0.49 -17.58 4.32
CA ASP A 233 0.64 -16.88 3.72
C ASP A 233 0.16 -15.96 2.59
N TRP A 234 -0.44 -14.84 3.00
CA TRP A 234 -1.02 -13.87 2.08
C TRP A 234 0.02 -13.22 1.19
N LEU A 235 1.29 -13.16 1.62
CA LEU A 235 2.39 -12.71 0.79
C LEU A 235 2.56 -13.60 -0.44
N ALA A 236 2.68 -14.91 -0.22
CA ALA A 236 2.84 -15.86 -1.32
C ALA A 236 1.62 -15.87 -2.24
N LEU A 237 0.40 -15.86 -1.68
CA LEU A 237 -0.84 -15.83 -2.48
C LEU A 237 -0.90 -14.58 -3.38
N VAL A 238 -0.70 -13.39 -2.81
CA VAL A 238 -0.74 -12.13 -3.58
C VAL A 238 0.35 -12.11 -4.65
N ALA A 239 1.56 -12.56 -4.32
CA ALA A 239 2.68 -12.62 -5.26
C ALA A 239 2.39 -13.53 -6.45
N LEU A 240 1.88 -14.74 -6.20
CA LEU A 240 1.51 -15.70 -7.25
C LEU A 240 0.37 -15.15 -8.12
N ALA A 241 -0.67 -14.62 -7.51
CA ALA A 241 -1.81 -14.04 -8.22
C ALA A 241 -1.40 -12.84 -9.08
N ALA A 242 -0.57 -11.94 -8.53
CA ALA A 242 -0.06 -10.76 -9.24
C ALA A 242 0.78 -11.17 -10.45
N ALA A 243 1.76 -12.05 -10.24
CA ALA A 243 2.66 -12.51 -11.30
C ALA A 243 1.90 -13.27 -12.40
N ALA A 244 1.01 -14.19 -12.04
CA ALA A 244 0.21 -14.97 -13.00
C ALA A 244 -0.76 -14.09 -13.81
N SER A 245 -1.28 -13.01 -13.20
CA SER A 245 -2.18 -12.05 -13.86
C SER A 245 -1.44 -10.90 -14.54
N ARG A 246 -0.11 -10.84 -14.46
CA ARG A 246 0.73 -9.73 -14.98
C ARG A 246 0.33 -8.37 -14.41
N ARG A 247 -0.09 -8.33 -13.16
CA ARG A 247 -0.42 -7.11 -12.41
C ARG A 247 0.69 -6.79 -11.42
N SER A 248 0.72 -5.55 -10.92
CA SER A 248 1.59 -5.24 -9.78
C SER A 248 1.09 -5.95 -8.52
N PHE A 249 2.01 -6.20 -7.58
CA PHE A 249 1.69 -6.76 -6.27
C PHE A 249 0.67 -5.86 -5.53
N ALA A 250 0.87 -4.55 -5.58
CA ALA A 250 0.00 -3.57 -4.94
C ALA A 250 -1.42 -3.59 -5.54
N ASP A 251 -1.54 -3.62 -6.88
CA ASP A 251 -2.85 -3.69 -7.55
C ASP A 251 -3.58 -4.99 -7.24
N MET A 252 -2.86 -6.12 -7.19
CA MET A 252 -3.46 -7.39 -6.84
C MET A 252 -3.92 -7.42 -5.38
N ALA A 253 -3.09 -6.94 -4.45
CA ALA A 253 -3.45 -6.84 -3.04
C ALA A 253 -4.70 -5.96 -2.85
N LEU A 254 -4.75 -4.80 -3.50
CA LEU A 254 -5.91 -3.92 -3.47
C LEU A 254 -7.14 -4.58 -4.11
N ALA A 255 -6.99 -5.26 -5.24
CA ALA A 255 -8.09 -5.97 -5.89
C ALA A 255 -8.68 -7.05 -4.97
N LEU A 256 -7.85 -7.84 -4.28
CA LEU A 256 -8.30 -8.87 -3.35
C LEU A 256 -9.00 -8.28 -2.12
N THR A 257 -8.42 -7.22 -1.52
CA THR A 257 -9.01 -6.58 -0.33
C THR A 257 -10.29 -5.81 -0.62
N SER A 258 -10.49 -5.37 -1.86
CA SER A 258 -11.68 -4.63 -2.30
C SER A 258 -12.74 -5.52 -2.96
N ALA A 259 -12.39 -6.76 -3.35
CA ALA A 259 -13.29 -7.64 -4.09
C ALA A 259 -14.40 -8.20 -3.20
N GLU A 260 -15.60 -8.27 -3.73
CA GLU A 260 -16.65 -9.11 -3.14
C GLU A 260 -16.28 -10.60 -3.26
N ALA A 261 -16.79 -11.44 -2.35
CA ALA A 261 -16.50 -12.88 -2.34
C ALA A 261 -16.82 -13.55 -3.70
N ALA A 262 -17.87 -13.11 -4.38
CA ALA A 262 -18.24 -13.61 -5.69
C ALA A 262 -17.21 -13.34 -6.80
N ALA A 263 -16.38 -12.30 -6.66
CA ALA A 263 -15.35 -11.92 -7.64
C ALA A 263 -14.00 -12.63 -7.42
N LEU A 264 -13.75 -13.20 -6.24
CA LEU A 264 -12.47 -13.84 -5.91
C LEU A 264 -12.10 -14.99 -6.85
N PRO A 265 -13.01 -15.89 -7.28
CA PRO A 265 -12.66 -16.92 -8.24
C PRO A 265 -12.15 -16.37 -9.58
N ALA A 266 -12.73 -15.27 -10.05
CA ALA A 266 -12.29 -14.62 -11.29
C ALA A 266 -10.91 -13.95 -11.15
N LEU A 267 -10.65 -13.31 -10.01
CA LEU A 267 -9.34 -12.70 -9.72
C LEU A 267 -8.22 -13.73 -9.61
N LEU A 268 -8.52 -14.91 -9.09
CA LEU A 268 -7.57 -15.99 -8.85
C LEU A 268 -7.62 -17.09 -9.94
N ALA A 269 -8.39 -16.89 -11.01
CA ALA A 269 -8.50 -17.85 -12.12
C ALA A 269 -7.16 -18.30 -12.71
N PRO A 270 -6.12 -17.43 -12.85
CA PRO A 270 -4.81 -17.85 -13.34
C PRO A 270 -4.11 -18.88 -12.46
N LEU A 271 -4.49 -19.02 -11.18
CA LEU A 271 -3.92 -19.99 -10.24
C LEU A 271 -4.66 -21.34 -10.26
N SER A 272 -5.76 -21.45 -11.02
CA SER A 272 -6.56 -22.67 -11.19
C SER A 272 -7.02 -23.30 -9.84
N LEU A 273 -7.30 -22.45 -8.83
CA LEU A 273 -7.76 -22.89 -7.52
C LEU A 273 -9.22 -23.38 -7.55
N ASP A 274 -9.51 -24.42 -6.80
CA ASP A 274 -10.87 -24.90 -6.60
C ASP A 274 -11.63 -23.95 -5.66
N ARG A 275 -12.93 -23.81 -5.87
CA ARG A 275 -13.73 -22.90 -5.03
C ARG A 275 -13.66 -23.24 -3.54
N ALA A 276 -13.59 -24.53 -3.21
CA ALA A 276 -13.48 -24.97 -1.81
C ALA A 276 -12.18 -24.47 -1.14
N SER A 277 -11.08 -24.40 -1.88
CA SER A 277 -9.79 -23.89 -1.40
C SER A 277 -9.81 -22.40 -1.10
N LEU A 278 -10.81 -21.64 -1.56
CA LEU A 278 -10.92 -20.21 -1.32
C LEU A 278 -11.60 -19.87 0.02
N ALA A 279 -12.23 -20.81 0.69
CA ALA A 279 -12.99 -20.54 1.92
C ALA A 279 -12.16 -19.85 3.04
N PRO A 280 -10.90 -20.23 3.33
CA PRO A 280 -10.10 -19.53 4.33
C PRO A 280 -9.78 -18.08 3.92
N LEU A 281 -9.55 -17.82 2.62
CA LEU A 281 -9.36 -16.47 2.09
C LEU A 281 -10.64 -15.64 2.22
N GLU A 282 -11.78 -16.18 1.80
CA GLU A 282 -13.08 -15.52 1.92
C GLU A 282 -13.38 -15.15 3.39
N ALA A 283 -13.14 -16.08 4.32
CA ALA A 283 -13.29 -15.83 5.75
C ALA A 283 -12.34 -14.75 6.28
N SER A 284 -11.09 -14.73 5.81
CA SER A 284 -10.09 -13.73 6.18
C SER A 284 -10.48 -12.34 5.70
N LEU A 285 -10.93 -12.21 4.46
CA LEU A 285 -11.36 -10.95 3.87
C LEU A 285 -12.69 -10.44 4.44
N ALA A 286 -13.65 -11.33 4.69
CA ALA A 286 -14.94 -10.96 5.29
C ALA A 286 -14.80 -10.41 6.71
N ALA A 287 -13.73 -10.77 7.40
CA ALA A 287 -13.45 -10.30 8.76
C ALA A 287 -12.86 -8.89 8.83
N LEU A 288 -12.52 -8.26 7.69
CA LEU A 288 -12.02 -6.89 7.68
C LEU A 288 -13.13 -5.91 8.11
N PRO A 289 -12.87 -5.02 9.10
CA PRO A 289 -13.88 -4.14 9.68
C PRO A 289 -14.59 -3.21 8.68
N SER A 290 -13.93 -2.83 7.58
CA SER A 290 -14.49 -1.96 6.55
C SER A 290 -15.59 -2.60 5.71
N ARG A 291 -15.74 -3.95 5.76
CA ARG A 291 -16.81 -4.66 5.05
C ARG A 291 -18.08 -4.87 5.89
N THR A 292 -18.04 -4.58 7.19
CA THR A 292 -19.15 -4.84 8.13
C THR A 292 -20.11 -3.66 8.31
N VAL A 293 -19.86 -2.50 7.70
CA VAL A 293 -20.69 -1.29 7.89
C VAL A 293 -21.95 -1.27 7.00
N GLU A 294 -22.08 -2.16 6.01
CA GLU A 294 -23.18 -2.12 5.03
C GLU A 294 -24.47 -2.86 5.42
N THR A 295 -24.54 -3.46 6.62
CA THR A 295 -25.74 -4.25 7.00
C THR A 295 -26.45 -3.69 8.23
N ARG A 296 -26.68 -2.37 8.30
CA ARG A 296 -27.68 -1.76 9.14
C ARG A 296 -28.46 -0.72 8.34
N GLY A 297 -29.34 -1.22 7.50
CA GLY A 297 -30.51 -0.53 6.99
C GLY A 297 -31.75 -0.96 7.74
#